data_f9c7b383bbf8c9ed1316be05ac425a29
#
_entry.id   f9c7b383bbf8c9ed1316be05ac425a29
#
_cell.length_a   1.000
_cell.length_b   1.000
_cell.length_c   1.000
_cell.angle_alpha   90.00
_cell.angle_beta   90.00
_cell.angle_gamma   90.00
#
_symmetry.space_group_name_H-M   'P 1'
#
loop_
_entity.id
_entity.type
_entity.pdbx_description
1 polymer ?
#
loop_
_entity_poly.entity_id
_entity_poly.type
_entity_poly.pdbx_seq_one_letter_code
_entity_poly.pdbx_strand_id
1 'polypeptide(L)'
;MTPMSASAEGLLAHAVASFEAAVPTLQAIAKDFQAQIAQGLSGEGGSLKMLRTFTHQPSGRERGRVVVVDWGGTKARAGLVELAGGGSARIVTEEALTFPEAMKRGAPEPVFDLIAGAVGRVARDQGVDGAPLAFVYSYPARLERVDRAVALASTKGWRLQGLIGRDVAAMLTAALERAGLARIAVAAVANDTVAALILQSYQARGRDAQARPADVGLILGTGTNLAADLGPAGIRNLESGNFDGVGAVETPYDVALDRELDEPPPGAQRFEKMVSGHYLGEILRRALVDLGTRTGWFRWSSAPVIATPFALDSEYLSRIAADRSAALDDVDALLRSLGIESTREERHGLGALGAAIARRAGRLVAAAFVGTLRFVDPRLDDRRTIAVDGSLWGGYPGIEGLVRTALAELLGRERADRVEIAFVKDSTSAGAAVIAAVAAAQRSEGCSSA
;
A
#
# COMPACT_ATOMS: atom_id res chain seq x y z
N MET A 1 -31.14 21.83 -23.39
CA MET A 1 -30.31 21.49 -22.21
C MET A 1 -30.48 22.61 -21.22
N THR A 2 -31.02 22.35 -20.04
CA THR A 2 -31.26 23.35 -19.01
C THR A 2 -29.97 23.62 -18.28
N PRO A 3 -29.52 24.89 -18.17
CA PRO A 3 -28.34 25.22 -17.36
C PRO A 3 -28.57 24.82 -15.90
N MET A 4 -27.48 24.52 -15.21
CA MET A 4 -27.50 24.16 -13.80
C MET A 4 -28.23 25.21 -12.97
N SER A 5 -29.10 24.82 -12.05
CA SER A 5 -29.68 25.77 -11.13
C SER A 5 -28.65 26.27 -10.12
N ALA A 6 -28.75 27.53 -9.66
CA ALA A 6 -27.84 28.07 -8.65
C ALA A 6 -27.75 27.19 -7.37
N SER A 7 -28.83 26.44 -7.07
CA SER A 7 -28.85 25.47 -5.96
C SER A 7 -28.01 24.24 -6.22
N ALA A 8 -27.90 23.73 -7.47
CA ALA A 8 -27.10 22.59 -7.82
C ALA A 8 -25.58 22.90 -7.81
N GLU A 9 -25.21 24.11 -8.29
CA GLU A 9 -23.83 24.62 -8.19
C GLU A 9 -23.40 24.76 -6.73
N GLY A 10 -24.26 25.32 -5.90
CA GLY A 10 -23.99 25.46 -4.48
C GLY A 10 -23.79 24.12 -3.77
N LEU A 11 -24.59 23.11 -4.10
CA LEU A 11 -24.45 21.76 -3.54
C LEU A 11 -23.17 21.06 -4.02
N LEU A 12 -22.80 21.20 -5.30
CA LEU A 12 -21.52 20.70 -5.80
C LEU A 12 -20.34 21.37 -5.10
N ALA A 13 -20.36 22.71 -5.00
CA ALA A 13 -19.31 23.47 -4.32
C ALA A 13 -19.17 23.03 -2.84
N HIS A 14 -20.31 22.81 -2.17
CA HIS A 14 -20.31 22.30 -0.80
C HIS A 14 -19.73 20.89 -0.71
N ALA A 15 -20.09 19.98 -1.61
CA ALA A 15 -19.54 18.63 -1.65
C ALA A 15 -18.01 18.65 -1.91
N VAL A 16 -17.54 19.47 -2.85
CA VAL A 16 -16.11 19.66 -3.12
C VAL A 16 -15.39 20.21 -1.87
N ALA A 17 -15.96 21.24 -1.24
CA ALA A 17 -15.38 21.86 -0.04
C ALA A 17 -15.34 20.90 1.17
N SER A 18 -16.27 19.93 1.25
CA SER A 18 -16.27 18.94 2.34
C SER A 18 -15.04 18.02 2.34
N PHE A 19 -14.35 17.90 1.21
CA PHE A 19 -13.09 17.17 1.10
C PHE A 19 -11.85 18.02 1.44
N GLU A 20 -12.01 19.29 1.76
CA GLU A 20 -10.87 20.12 2.14
C GLU A 20 -10.37 19.76 3.55
N ALA A 21 -9.07 19.52 3.64
CA ALA A 21 -8.38 19.26 4.89
C ALA A 21 -7.45 20.46 5.19
N ALA A 22 -7.86 21.37 6.07
CA ALA A 22 -7.10 22.58 6.38
C ALA A 22 -5.74 22.26 7.04
N VAL A 23 -4.73 23.11 6.82
CA VAL A 23 -3.37 22.91 7.36
C VAL A 23 -3.37 22.69 8.89
N PRO A 24 -4.10 23.44 9.73
CA PRO A 24 -4.14 23.18 11.17
C PRO A 24 -4.67 21.80 11.52
N THR A 25 -5.69 21.32 10.78
CA THR A 25 -6.24 19.95 10.96
C THR A 25 -5.21 18.88 10.58
N LEU A 26 -4.50 19.07 9.47
CA LEU A 26 -3.42 18.15 9.06
C LEU A 26 -2.25 18.14 10.05
N GLN A 27 -1.92 19.29 10.65
CA GLN A 27 -0.91 19.37 11.72
C GLN A 27 -1.35 18.58 12.95
N ALA A 28 -2.63 18.65 13.33
CA ALA A 28 -3.18 17.86 14.43
C ALA A 28 -3.14 16.35 14.12
N ILE A 29 -3.52 15.95 12.89
CA ILE A 29 -3.44 14.56 12.42
C ILE A 29 -1.99 14.06 12.44
N ALA A 30 -1.02 14.84 11.95
CA ALA A 30 0.38 14.46 11.98
C ALA A 30 0.92 14.30 13.41
N LYS A 31 0.52 15.17 14.33
CA LYS A 31 0.88 15.08 15.74
C LYS A 31 0.26 13.84 16.40
N ASP A 32 -0.97 13.53 16.11
CA ASP A 32 -1.64 12.33 16.61
C ASP A 32 -0.99 11.07 16.04
N PHE A 33 -0.67 11.04 14.74
CA PHE A 33 0.04 9.92 14.12
C PHE A 33 1.39 9.67 14.80
N GLN A 34 2.16 10.74 15.09
CA GLN A 34 3.41 10.66 15.85
C GLN A 34 3.18 10.10 17.26
N ALA A 35 2.13 10.54 17.95
CA ALA A 35 1.81 10.07 19.31
C ALA A 35 1.41 8.58 19.31
N GLN A 36 0.65 8.15 18.33
CA GLN A 36 0.24 6.74 18.19
C GLN A 36 1.40 5.81 17.84
N ILE A 37 2.45 6.28 17.14
CA ILE A 37 3.71 5.53 17.00
C ILE A 37 4.32 5.27 18.39
N ALA A 38 4.42 6.29 19.23
CA ALA A 38 4.96 6.14 20.59
C ALA A 38 4.14 5.17 21.44
N GLN A 39 2.80 5.30 21.41
CA GLN A 39 1.87 4.42 22.13
C GLN A 39 2.00 2.95 21.67
N GLY A 40 2.04 2.71 20.36
CA GLY A 40 2.18 1.35 19.83
C GLY A 40 3.54 0.73 20.17
N LEU A 41 4.61 1.52 20.30
CA LEU A 41 5.93 1.04 20.72
C LEU A 41 5.99 0.72 22.23
N SER A 42 5.29 1.49 23.07
CA SER A 42 5.23 1.24 24.53
C SER A 42 4.31 0.07 24.88
N GLY A 43 3.46 -0.38 23.94
CA GLY A 43 2.45 -1.39 24.19
C GLY A 43 1.19 -0.86 24.90
N GLU A 44 1.04 0.47 24.99
CA GLU A 44 -0.13 1.12 25.62
C GLU A 44 -1.39 1.09 24.75
N GLY A 45 -1.32 0.44 23.58
CA GLY A 45 -2.40 0.39 22.61
C GLY A 45 -2.23 1.40 21.48
N GLY A 46 -3.35 1.84 20.90
CA GLY A 46 -3.37 2.70 19.72
C GLY A 46 -3.83 1.95 18.47
N SER A 47 -4.16 2.69 17.42
CA SER A 47 -4.64 2.11 16.18
C SER A 47 -3.49 1.58 15.31
N LEU A 48 -2.27 2.17 15.41
CA LEU A 48 -1.07 1.71 14.73
C LEU A 48 -0.53 0.45 15.41
N LYS A 49 -0.37 -0.64 14.65
CA LYS A 49 -0.01 -1.96 15.21
C LYS A 49 1.47 -2.12 15.54
N MET A 50 2.34 -1.32 14.92
CA MET A 50 3.78 -1.25 15.20
C MET A 50 4.47 -2.61 15.20
N LEU A 51 4.14 -3.48 14.24
CA LEU A 51 4.59 -4.86 14.19
C LEU A 51 6.11 -4.94 13.98
N ARG A 52 6.77 -5.81 14.75
CA ARG A 52 8.22 -6.07 14.58
C ARG A 52 8.46 -6.80 13.27
N THR A 53 9.51 -6.41 12.54
CA THR A 53 9.84 -7.04 11.25
C THR A 53 11.07 -7.95 11.34
N PHE A 54 11.91 -7.77 12.35
CA PHE A 54 13.22 -8.44 12.49
C PHE A 54 14.10 -8.28 11.25
N THR A 55 13.82 -7.27 10.45
CA THR A 55 14.58 -6.94 9.24
C THR A 55 15.65 -5.93 9.58
N HIS A 56 16.83 -6.09 8.98
CA HIS A 56 17.95 -5.18 9.12
C HIS A 56 18.19 -4.40 7.84
N GLN A 57 18.81 -3.24 7.96
CA GLN A 57 19.21 -2.43 6.81
C GLN A 57 20.25 -3.18 5.97
N PRO A 58 20.12 -3.17 4.62
CA PRO A 58 21.07 -3.81 3.73
C PRO A 58 22.37 -3.01 3.65
N SER A 59 23.43 -3.67 3.23
CA SER A 59 24.75 -3.05 2.99
C SER A 59 24.89 -2.44 1.58
N GLY A 60 24.00 -2.79 0.66
CA GLY A 60 24.12 -2.50 -0.77
C GLY A 60 25.03 -3.46 -1.54
N ARG A 61 25.64 -4.44 -0.85
CA ARG A 61 26.59 -5.40 -1.43
C ARG A 61 26.02 -6.80 -1.60
N GLU A 62 24.80 -7.04 -1.11
CA GLU A 62 24.13 -8.34 -1.15
C GLU A 62 24.13 -8.88 -2.58
N ARG A 63 24.45 -10.17 -2.73
CA ARG A 63 24.56 -10.89 -4.01
C ARG A 63 23.92 -12.25 -3.91
N GLY A 64 23.51 -12.78 -5.05
CA GLY A 64 23.00 -14.12 -5.17
C GLY A 64 21.64 -14.19 -5.82
N ARG A 65 21.12 -15.40 -5.94
CA ARG A 65 19.79 -15.68 -6.48
C ARG A 65 18.86 -16.02 -5.32
N VAL A 66 17.71 -15.40 -5.29
CA VAL A 66 16.70 -15.56 -4.24
C VAL A 66 15.38 -15.93 -4.89
N VAL A 67 14.78 -17.01 -4.43
CA VAL A 67 13.41 -17.36 -4.80
C VAL A 67 12.46 -16.44 -4.02
N VAL A 68 11.46 -15.91 -4.68
CA VAL A 68 10.48 -15.04 -4.04
C VAL A 68 9.08 -15.61 -4.23
N VAL A 69 8.32 -15.67 -3.17
CA VAL A 69 6.88 -15.90 -3.20
C VAL A 69 6.21 -14.63 -2.69
N ASP A 70 5.36 -14.03 -3.51
CA ASP A 70 4.49 -12.92 -3.11
C ASP A 70 3.05 -13.42 -3.06
N TRP A 71 2.49 -13.53 -1.85
CA TRP A 71 1.09 -13.86 -1.66
C TRP A 71 0.31 -12.62 -1.20
N GLY A 72 -0.17 -11.88 -2.20
CA GLY A 72 -1.06 -10.74 -2.03
C GLY A 72 -2.55 -11.15 -1.96
N GLY A 73 -3.45 -10.16 -2.05
CA GLY A 73 -4.88 -10.36 -1.83
C GLY A 73 -5.53 -11.45 -2.67
N THR A 74 -5.66 -11.23 -3.97
CA THR A 74 -6.35 -12.16 -4.89
C THR A 74 -5.41 -13.00 -5.75
N LYS A 75 -4.13 -12.65 -5.79
CA LYS A 75 -3.09 -13.26 -6.62
C LYS A 75 -1.87 -13.60 -5.78
N ALA A 76 -1.18 -14.65 -6.17
CA ALA A 76 0.17 -14.90 -5.71
C ALA A 76 1.12 -14.96 -6.91
N ARG A 77 2.40 -14.80 -6.65
CA ARG A 77 3.47 -14.94 -7.64
C ARG A 77 4.58 -15.76 -7.04
N ALA A 78 5.21 -16.59 -7.84
CA ALA A 78 6.49 -17.20 -7.52
C ALA A 78 7.51 -16.71 -8.54
N GLY A 79 8.71 -16.34 -8.11
CA GLY A 79 9.71 -15.77 -9.01
C GLY A 79 11.12 -15.99 -8.53
N LEU A 80 12.04 -15.51 -9.32
CA LEU A 80 13.47 -15.50 -9.04
C LEU A 80 14.01 -14.09 -9.20
N VAL A 81 14.70 -13.61 -8.19
CA VAL A 81 15.40 -12.33 -8.18
C VAL A 81 16.90 -12.58 -8.11
N GLU A 82 17.65 -11.86 -8.94
CA GLU A 82 19.10 -11.82 -8.91
C GLU A 82 19.58 -10.52 -8.29
N LEU A 83 20.40 -10.63 -7.25
CA LEU A 83 21.11 -9.54 -6.62
C LEU A 83 22.56 -9.54 -7.12
N ALA A 84 22.93 -8.48 -7.86
CA ALA A 84 24.27 -8.37 -8.44
C ALA A 84 25.25 -7.59 -7.56
N GLY A 85 24.81 -7.12 -6.37
CA GLY A 85 25.54 -6.14 -5.57
C GLY A 85 25.45 -4.73 -6.17
N GLY A 86 26.05 -3.76 -5.49
CA GLY A 86 26.00 -2.37 -5.95
C GLY A 86 24.58 -1.82 -6.07
N GLY A 87 23.64 -2.30 -5.24
CA GLY A 87 22.23 -1.87 -5.26
C GLY A 87 21.42 -2.44 -6.42
N SER A 88 21.96 -3.37 -7.20
CA SER A 88 21.27 -3.94 -8.36
C SER A 88 20.46 -5.17 -7.96
N ALA A 89 19.16 -5.11 -8.12
CA ALA A 89 18.21 -6.21 -7.98
C ALA A 89 17.38 -6.34 -9.26
N ARG A 90 17.35 -7.53 -9.84
CA ARG A 90 16.66 -7.81 -11.10
C ARG A 90 15.73 -9.00 -10.95
N ILE A 91 14.45 -8.80 -11.26
CA ILE A 91 13.51 -9.91 -11.40
C ILE A 91 13.88 -10.68 -12.67
N VAL A 92 14.27 -11.94 -12.52
CA VAL A 92 14.67 -12.82 -13.63
C VAL A 92 13.44 -13.41 -14.30
N THR A 93 12.51 -13.88 -13.48
CA THR A 93 11.22 -14.44 -13.91
C THR A 93 10.20 -14.34 -12.79
N GLU A 94 8.94 -14.24 -13.16
CA GLU A 94 7.79 -14.37 -12.26
C GLU A 94 6.69 -15.19 -12.93
N GLU A 95 6.08 -16.07 -12.16
CA GLU A 95 4.90 -16.85 -12.53
C GLU A 95 3.74 -16.45 -11.63
N ALA A 96 2.63 -16.01 -12.24
CA ALA A 96 1.41 -15.69 -11.51
C ALA A 96 0.64 -16.98 -11.17
N LEU A 97 0.14 -17.06 -9.93
CA LEU A 97 -0.70 -18.13 -9.46
C LEU A 97 -2.14 -17.65 -9.35
N THR A 98 -3.05 -18.48 -9.86
CA THR A 98 -4.50 -18.27 -9.66
C THR A 98 -5.02 -19.36 -8.74
N PHE A 99 -5.79 -18.97 -7.74
CA PHE A 99 -6.38 -19.88 -6.78
C PHE A 99 -7.85 -20.11 -7.13
N PRO A 100 -8.30 -21.39 -7.24
CA PRO A 100 -9.74 -21.70 -7.32
C PRO A 100 -10.50 -21.14 -6.12
N GLU A 101 -11.70 -20.62 -6.30
CA GLU A 101 -12.51 -20.05 -5.21
C GLU A 101 -12.75 -21.03 -4.05
N ALA A 102 -12.93 -22.33 -4.37
CA ALA A 102 -13.07 -23.38 -3.35
C ALA A 102 -11.85 -23.46 -2.41
N MET A 103 -10.65 -23.15 -2.92
CA MET A 103 -9.41 -23.20 -2.16
C MET A 103 -9.32 -22.09 -1.10
N LYS A 104 -10.00 -20.97 -1.33
CA LYS A 104 -9.98 -19.82 -0.42
C LYS A 104 -10.73 -20.06 0.90
N ARG A 105 -11.54 -21.11 0.96
CA ARG A 105 -12.39 -21.45 2.13
C ARG A 105 -12.08 -22.81 2.77
N GLY A 106 -11.11 -23.53 2.23
CA GLY A 106 -10.73 -24.87 2.67
C GLY A 106 -9.62 -24.89 3.72
N ALA A 107 -8.98 -26.06 3.85
CA ALA A 107 -7.76 -26.20 4.59
C ALA A 107 -6.61 -25.41 3.91
N PRO A 108 -5.64 -24.91 4.66
CA PRO A 108 -4.55 -24.10 4.09
C PRO A 108 -3.51 -24.93 3.31
N GLU A 109 -3.33 -26.22 3.63
CA GLU A 109 -2.28 -27.07 3.03
C GLU A 109 -2.32 -27.09 1.49
N PRO A 110 -3.47 -27.25 0.81
CA PRO A 110 -3.51 -27.25 -0.66
C PRO A 110 -3.03 -25.92 -1.27
N VAL A 111 -3.26 -24.80 -0.57
CA VAL A 111 -2.78 -23.47 -1.01
C VAL A 111 -1.25 -23.45 -1.00
N PHE A 112 -0.63 -23.90 0.10
CA PHE A 112 0.81 -23.94 0.22
C PHE A 112 1.44 -24.97 -0.76
N ASP A 113 0.77 -26.10 -1.03
CA ASP A 113 1.22 -27.08 -2.01
C ASP A 113 1.19 -26.50 -3.44
N LEU A 114 0.18 -25.72 -3.78
CA LEU A 114 0.12 -25.02 -5.08
C LEU A 114 1.25 -23.99 -5.21
N ILE A 115 1.52 -23.23 -4.15
CA ILE A 115 2.66 -22.28 -4.10
C ILE A 115 3.98 -23.03 -4.26
N ALA A 116 4.21 -24.12 -3.52
CA ALA A 116 5.41 -24.94 -3.63
C ALA A 116 5.59 -25.53 -5.03
N GLY A 117 4.50 -25.93 -5.70
CA GLY A 117 4.49 -26.36 -7.08
C GLY A 117 5.01 -25.29 -8.05
N ALA A 118 4.58 -24.03 -7.88
CA ALA A 118 5.08 -22.90 -8.69
C ALA A 118 6.55 -22.61 -8.41
N VAL A 119 6.96 -22.61 -7.14
CA VAL A 119 8.40 -22.53 -6.77
C VAL A 119 9.22 -23.61 -7.48
N GLY A 120 8.70 -24.85 -7.54
CA GLY A 120 9.36 -25.97 -8.22
C GLY A 120 9.48 -25.75 -9.73
N ARG A 121 8.50 -25.15 -10.40
CA ARG A 121 8.60 -24.77 -11.82
C ARG A 121 9.68 -23.72 -12.03
N VAL A 122 9.61 -22.61 -11.29
CA VAL A 122 10.62 -21.54 -11.34
C VAL A 122 12.03 -22.08 -11.09
N ALA A 123 12.19 -22.93 -10.09
CA ALA A 123 13.49 -23.53 -9.75
C ALA A 123 14.06 -24.40 -10.89
N ARG A 124 13.23 -25.27 -11.47
CA ARG A 124 13.65 -26.14 -12.60
C ARG A 124 14.00 -25.31 -13.83
N ASP A 125 13.13 -24.37 -14.22
CA ASP A 125 13.30 -23.59 -15.44
C ASP A 125 14.54 -22.68 -15.38
N GLN A 126 14.92 -22.28 -14.18
CA GLN A 126 16.08 -21.41 -13.94
C GLN A 126 17.32 -22.14 -13.43
N GLY A 127 17.27 -23.47 -13.33
CA GLY A 127 18.41 -24.29 -12.85
C GLY A 127 18.82 -23.95 -11.42
N VAL A 128 17.87 -23.73 -10.53
CA VAL A 128 18.11 -23.43 -9.11
C VAL A 128 17.88 -24.69 -8.29
N ASP A 129 18.95 -25.26 -7.73
CA ASP A 129 18.89 -26.47 -6.90
C ASP A 129 18.90 -26.17 -5.38
N GLY A 130 19.01 -24.93 -5.00
CA GLY A 130 18.96 -24.48 -3.62
C GLY A 130 19.20 -22.99 -3.56
N ALA A 131 18.34 -22.28 -2.84
CA ALA A 131 18.43 -20.84 -2.67
C ALA A 131 17.67 -20.41 -1.42
N PRO A 132 18.00 -19.26 -0.82
CA PRO A 132 17.12 -18.63 0.13
C PRO A 132 15.81 -18.25 -0.55
N LEU A 133 14.69 -18.38 0.18
CA LEU A 133 13.38 -17.99 -0.25
C LEU A 133 12.87 -16.82 0.62
N ALA A 134 12.42 -15.74 -0.03
CA ALA A 134 11.66 -14.67 0.58
C ALA A 134 10.17 -14.96 0.43
N PHE A 135 9.42 -14.95 1.51
CA PHE A 135 7.99 -15.10 1.50
C PHE A 135 7.32 -13.77 1.85
N VAL A 136 6.78 -13.06 0.84
CA VAL A 136 5.94 -11.89 1.08
C VAL A 136 4.54 -12.38 1.42
N TYR A 137 4.14 -12.09 2.65
CA TYR A 137 2.84 -12.46 3.17
C TYR A 137 2.06 -11.18 3.52
N SER A 138 1.22 -10.73 2.58
CA SER A 138 0.50 -9.45 2.67
C SER A 138 -0.83 -9.56 3.43
N TYR A 139 -0.81 -10.29 4.53
CA TYR A 139 -1.93 -10.45 5.47
C TYR A 139 -1.45 -10.19 6.90
N PRO A 140 -2.36 -9.88 7.84
CA PRO A 140 -1.98 -9.66 9.22
C PRO A 140 -1.26 -10.88 9.82
N ALA A 141 0.01 -10.70 10.15
CA ALA A 141 0.84 -11.72 10.80
C ALA A 141 1.76 -11.08 11.85
N ARG A 142 1.98 -11.81 12.93
CA ARG A 142 2.98 -11.44 13.93
C ARG A 142 4.27 -12.21 13.64
N LEU A 143 5.32 -11.50 13.29
CA LEU A 143 6.64 -12.08 13.19
C LEU A 143 7.20 -12.33 14.59
N GLU A 144 7.74 -13.52 14.81
CA GLU A 144 8.50 -13.89 16.01
C GLU A 144 10.00 -13.92 15.74
N ARG A 145 10.37 -14.12 14.49
CA ARG A 145 11.69 -14.00 13.89
C ARG A 145 11.54 -13.60 12.43
N VAL A 146 12.62 -13.26 11.77
CA VAL A 146 12.58 -12.89 10.34
C VAL A 146 12.02 -14.02 9.46
N ASP A 147 12.21 -15.28 9.85
CA ASP A 147 11.78 -16.50 9.16
C ASP A 147 10.60 -17.21 9.85
N ARG A 148 9.91 -16.53 10.77
CA ARG A 148 8.77 -17.10 11.52
C ARG A 148 7.66 -16.08 11.68
N ALA A 149 6.51 -16.37 11.12
CA ALA A 149 5.35 -15.48 11.11
C ALA A 149 4.06 -16.24 11.41
N VAL A 150 3.38 -15.83 12.48
CA VAL A 150 2.11 -16.41 12.93
C VAL A 150 0.97 -15.62 12.33
N ALA A 151 0.10 -16.26 11.57
CA ALA A 151 -1.09 -15.65 10.97
C ALA A 151 -2.07 -15.17 12.06
N LEU A 152 -2.50 -13.90 11.97
CA LEU A 152 -3.42 -13.27 12.93
C LEU A 152 -4.85 -13.19 12.42
N ALA A 153 -5.04 -13.02 11.10
CA ALA A 153 -6.33 -12.92 10.47
C ALA A 153 -6.28 -13.43 9.02
N SER A 154 -7.45 -13.87 8.56
CA SER A 154 -7.71 -14.13 7.15
C SER A 154 -8.54 -12.97 6.60
N THR A 155 -8.07 -12.29 5.56
CA THR A 155 -8.70 -11.09 4.97
C THR A 155 -8.75 -11.21 3.46
N LYS A 156 -9.25 -10.20 2.76
CA LYS A 156 -9.24 -10.13 1.29
C LYS A 156 -9.95 -11.33 0.62
N GLY A 157 -11.06 -11.78 1.22
CA GLY A 157 -11.86 -12.88 0.68
C GLY A 157 -11.36 -14.29 1.02
N TRP A 158 -10.24 -14.43 1.73
CA TRP A 158 -9.75 -15.71 2.23
C TRP A 158 -10.39 -16.06 3.58
N ARG A 159 -10.75 -17.32 3.74
CA ARG A 159 -11.34 -17.89 4.97
C ARG A 159 -10.79 -19.30 5.21
N LEU A 160 -9.47 -19.43 5.27
CA LEU A 160 -8.79 -20.71 5.44
C LEU A 160 -9.00 -21.24 6.85
N GLN A 161 -9.53 -22.46 6.93
CA GLN A 161 -9.81 -23.11 8.21
C GLN A 161 -8.53 -23.57 8.89
N GLY A 162 -8.32 -23.13 10.13
CA GLY A 162 -7.14 -23.53 10.91
C GLY A 162 -5.83 -22.85 10.50
N LEU A 163 -5.87 -21.75 9.73
CA LEU A 163 -4.66 -20.95 9.41
C LEU A 163 -4.26 -20.03 10.57
N ILE A 164 -5.24 -19.41 11.22
CA ILE A 164 -4.98 -18.45 12.31
C ILE A 164 -4.26 -19.14 13.46
N GLY A 165 -3.20 -18.51 13.96
CA GLY A 165 -2.33 -19.05 15.01
C GLY A 165 -1.23 -19.98 14.49
N ARG A 166 -1.18 -20.29 13.19
CA ARG A 166 -0.11 -21.14 12.60
C ARG A 166 1.00 -20.30 12.00
N ASP A 167 2.19 -20.85 12.02
CA ASP A 167 3.37 -20.28 11.37
C ASP A 167 3.33 -20.55 9.86
N VAL A 168 3.13 -19.47 9.08
CA VAL A 168 2.99 -19.55 7.63
C VAL A 168 4.32 -19.92 6.94
N ALA A 169 5.45 -19.57 7.54
CA ALA A 169 6.77 -19.96 7.03
C ALA A 169 7.00 -21.46 7.19
N ALA A 170 6.65 -22.01 8.35
CA ALA A 170 6.73 -23.45 8.58
C ALA A 170 5.78 -24.24 7.66
N MET A 171 4.59 -23.69 7.37
CA MET A 171 3.64 -24.31 6.43
C MET A 171 4.21 -24.34 5.00
N LEU A 172 4.83 -23.25 4.55
CA LEU A 172 5.48 -23.21 3.24
C LEU A 172 6.68 -24.16 3.19
N THR A 173 7.49 -24.20 4.24
CA THR A 173 8.62 -25.12 4.35
C THR A 173 8.15 -26.57 4.20
N ALA A 174 7.14 -27.00 4.94
CA ALA A 174 6.59 -28.35 4.84
C ALA A 174 6.01 -28.65 3.44
N ALA A 175 5.43 -27.69 2.75
CA ALA A 175 4.96 -27.86 1.37
C ALA A 175 6.14 -28.00 0.38
N LEU A 176 7.22 -27.23 0.56
CA LEU A 176 8.44 -27.35 -0.22
C LEU A 176 9.10 -28.73 -0.03
N GLU A 177 9.15 -29.24 1.19
CA GLU A 177 9.66 -30.60 1.48
C GLU A 177 8.83 -31.67 0.78
N ARG A 178 7.48 -31.60 0.85
CA ARG A 178 6.60 -32.53 0.11
C ARG A 178 6.80 -32.47 -1.41
N ALA A 179 7.14 -31.28 -1.93
CA ALA A 179 7.43 -31.07 -3.35
C ALA A 179 8.87 -31.49 -3.76
N GLY A 180 9.69 -32.04 -2.83
CA GLY A 180 11.08 -32.40 -3.09
C GLY A 180 12.04 -31.20 -3.19
N LEU A 181 11.68 -30.05 -2.64
CA LEU A 181 12.42 -28.80 -2.73
C LEU A 181 13.06 -28.40 -1.38
N ALA A 182 13.43 -29.35 -0.55
CA ALA A 182 13.95 -29.13 0.82
C ALA A 182 15.23 -28.24 0.86
N ARG A 183 15.94 -28.08 -0.26
CA ARG A 183 17.11 -27.19 -0.36
C ARG A 183 16.76 -25.72 -0.61
N ILE A 184 15.49 -25.41 -0.89
CA ILE A 184 14.96 -24.04 -0.97
C ILE A 184 14.40 -23.69 0.41
N ALA A 185 15.12 -22.88 1.17
CA ALA A 185 14.80 -22.60 2.56
C ALA A 185 14.12 -21.23 2.71
N VAL A 186 13.01 -21.17 3.43
CA VAL A 186 12.38 -19.90 3.79
C VAL A 186 13.33 -19.10 4.68
N ALA A 187 13.95 -18.08 4.11
CA ALA A 187 14.95 -17.24 4.76
C ALA A 187 14.33 -16.05 5.48
N ALA A 188 13.23 -15.51 4.94
CA ALA A 188 12.52 -14.40 5.53
C ALA A 188 11.04 -14.42 5.16
N VAL A 189 10.21 -13.95 6.08
CA VAL A 189 8.83 -13.48 5.80
C VAL A 189 8.85 -11.96 5.82
N ALA A 190 8.33 -11.35 4.78
CA ALA A 190 8.34 -9.91 4.59
C ALA A 190 6.93 -9.35 4.38
N ASN A 191 6.75 -8.08 4.72
CA ASN A 191 5.62 -7.26 4.28
C ASN A 191 6.07 -6.40 3.08
N ASP A 192 5.16 -6.11 2.16
CA ASP A 192 5.40 -5.33 0.93
C ASP A 192 5.95 -3.92 1.21
N THR A 193 5.45 -3.26 2.25
CA THR A 193 5.89 -1.92 2.65
C THR A 193 7.34 -1.90 3.17
N VAL A 194 7.70 -2.95 3.93
CA VAL A 194 9.07 -3.15 4.41
C VAL A 194 9.98 -3.45 3.22
N ALA A 195 9.52 -4.23 2.25
CA ALA A 195 10.27 -4.50 1.04
C ALA A 195 10.59 -3.22 0.25
N ALA A 196 9.63 -2.29 0.11
CA ALA A 196 9.87 -1.00 -0.53
C ALA A 196 10.96 -0.18 0.18
N LEU A 197 10.91 -0.09 1.51
CA LEU A 197 11.92 0.59 2.32
C LEU A 197 13.31 -0.04 2.12
N ILE A 198 13.39 -1.36 2.18
CA ILE A 198 14.66 -2.09 2.06
C ILE A 198 15.23 -2.01 0.65
N LEU A 199 14.40 -2.08 -0.40
CA LEU A 199 14.88 -1.94 -1.78
C LEU A 199 15.51 -0.57 -2.01
N GLN A 200 14.87 0.51 -1.59
CA GLN A 200 15.44 1.86 -1.71
C GLN A 200 16.77 1.98 -0.94
N SER A 201 16.81 1.46 0.27
CA SER A 201 18.04 1.44 1.08
C SER A 201 19.17 0.67 0.40
N TYR A 202 18.86 -0.49 -0.18
CA TYR A 202 19.82 -1.31 -0.93
C TYR A 202 20.36 -0.57 -2.15
N GLN A 203 19.47 0.04 -2.93
CA GLN A 203 19.85 0.81 -4.13
C GLN A 203 20.70 2.04 -3.78
N ALA A 204 20.33 2.78 -2.73
CA ALA A 204 21.07 3.95 -2.29
C ALA A 204 22.49 3.57 -1.83
N ARG A 205 22.61 2.59 -0.94
CA ARG A 205 23.91 2.12 -0.42
C ARG A 205 24.77 1.41 -1.45
N GLY A 206 24.15 0.82 -2.45
CA GLY A 206 24.88 0.25 -3.58
C GLY A 206 25.56 1.29 -4.46
N ARG A 207 24.98 2.49 -4.59
CA ARG A 207 25.57 3.62 -5.31
C ARG A 207 26.61 4.37 -4.46
N ASP A 208 26.31 4.53 -3.18
CA ASP A 208 27.18 5.19 -2.20
C ASP A 208 27.05 4.47 -0.84
N ALA A 209 28.12 3.82 -0.40
CA ALA A 209 28.14 3.07 0.85
C ALA A 209 27.85 3.94 2.09
N GLN A 210 28.00 5.26 1.99
CA GLN A 210 27.69 6.22 3.04
C GLN A 210 26.27 6.80 2.93
N ALA A 211 25.52 6.42 1.87
CA ALA A 211 24.16 6.88 1.71
C ALA A 211 23.28 6.46 2.89
N ARG A 212 22.46 7.38 3.37
CA ARG A 212 21.47 7.05 4.40
C ARG A 212 20.45 6.06 3.82
N PRO A 213 20.04 5.07 4.63
CA PRO A 213 18.94 4.20 4.25
C PRO A 213 17.63 4.99 4.20
N ALA A 214 16.61 4.43 3.55
CA ALA A 214 15.28 4.99 3.62
C ALA A 214 14.73 4.97 5.05
N ASP A 215 14.06 6.04 5.43
CA ASP A 215 13.44 6.18 6.76
C ASP A 215 12.02 5.59 6.76
N VAL A 216 11.31 5.71 5.66
CA VAL A 216 9.91 5.31 5.52
C VAL A 216 9.71 4.53 4.21
N GLY A 217 8.91 3.48 4.28
CA GLY A 217 8.34 2.81 3.10
C GLY A 217 6.82 3.04 3.08
N LEU A 218 6.26 3.36 1.92
CA LEU A 218 4.82 3.46 1.68
C LEU A 218 4.43 2.55 0.53
N ILE A 219 3.39 1.78 0.73
CA ILE A 219 2.58 1.25 -0.37
C ILE A 219 1.31 2.08 -0.48
N LEU A 220 1.09 2.67 -1.67
CA LEU A 220 -0.14 3.40 -2.02
C LEU A 220 -0.70 2.84 -3.33
N GLY A 221 -1.54 1.84 -3.21
CA GLY A 221 -2.14 1.09 -4.30
C GLY A 221 -3.61 0.80 -4.04
N THR A 222 -4.03 -0.44 -4.26
CA THR A 222 -5.38 -0.93 -3.88
C THR A 222 -5.62 -0.73 -2.38
N GLY A 223 -4.63 -1.04 -1.54
CA GLY A 223 -4.57 -0.70 -0.12
C GLY A 223 -3.48 0.33 0.15
N THR A 224 -3.29 0.68 1.42
CA THR A 224 -2.20 1.53 1.88
C THR A 224 -1.59 1.02 3.17
N ASN A 225 -0.27 1.15 3.27
CA ASN A 225 0.44 0.86 4.51
C ASN A 225 1.78 1.61 4.55
N LEU A 226 2.28 1.88 5.77
CA LEU A 226 3.61 2.42 6.02
C LEU A 226 4.46 1.44 6.83
N ALA A 227 5.75 1.42 6.52
CA ALA A 227 6.79 0.90 7.39
C ALA A 227 7.80 2.02 7.68
N ALA A 228 8.47 1.96 8.82
CA ALA A 228 9.46 2.96 9.17
C ALA A 228 10.65 2.35 9.91
N ASP A 229 11.84 2.86 9.65
CA ASP A 229 13.02 2.65 10.48
C ASP A 229 13.00 3.64 11.64
N LEU A 230 12.72 3.14 12.82
CA LEU A 230 12.56 3.93 14.04
C LEU A 230 13.85 3.93 14.90
N GLY A 231 15.01 3.79 14.25
CA GLY A 231 16.31 3.79 14.91
C GLY A 231 16.46 2.63 15.91
N PRO A 232 16.65 2.87 17.21
CA PRO A 232 16.84 1.82 18.21
C PRO A 232 15.65 0.84 18.30
N ALA A 233 14.44 1.26 17.94
CA ALA A 233 13.27 0.41 17.92
C ALA A 233 13.25 -0.53 16.70
N GLY A 234 14.15 -0.32 15.72
CA GLY A 234 14.25 -1.07 14.49
C GLY A 234 13.15 -0.76 13.49
N ILE A 235 13.16 -1.50 12.38
CA ILE A 235 12.16 -1.35 11.34
C ILE A 235 10.83 -1.95 11.82
N ARG A 236 9.76 -1.14 11.70
CA ARG A 236 8.39 -1.52 12.07
C ARG A 236 7.46 -1.48 10.88
N ASN A 237 6.59 -2.46 10.77
CA ASN A 237 5.39 -2.37 9.96
C ASN A 237 4.30 -1.68 10.80
N LEU A 238 3.89 -0.48 10.40
CA LEU A 238 2.97 0.34 11.19
C LEU A 238 1.53 -0.18 11.14
N GLU A 239 1.15 -0.89 10.07
CA GLU A 239 -0.24 -1.19 9.74
C GLU A 239 -1.08 0.09 9.73
N SER A 240 -0.57 1.10 9.04
CA SER A 240 -1.05 2.48 9.07
C SER A 240 -2.45 2.66 8.52
N GLY A 241 -2.95 1.72 7.71
CA GLY A 241 -4.35 1.70 7.29
C GLY A 241 -5.32 1.78 8.45
N ASN A 242 -4.93 1.25 9.62
CA ASN A 242 -5.73 1.26 10.84
C ASN A 242 -5.75 2.61 11.59
N PHE A 243 -4.93 3.59 11.21
CA PHE A 243 -4.89 4.88 11.91
C PHE A 243 -6.28 5.51 11.94
N ASP A 244 -6.75 5.84 13.14
CA ASP A 244 -8.12 6.32 13.41
C ASP A 244 -8.24 7.83 13.64
N GLY A 245 -7.11 8.54 13.74
CA GLY A 245 -7.04 9.98 14.00
C GLY A 245 -7.48 10.88 12.84
N VAL A 246 -8.30 10.39 11.92
CA VAL A 246 -8.76 11.10 10.69
C VAL A 246 -10.16 11.69 10.80
N GLY A 247 -10.85 11.51 11.92
CA GLY A 247 -12.27 11.88 12.08
C GLY A 247 -12.61 13.33 11.74
N ALA A 248 -11.68 14.27 11.95
CA ALA A 248 -11.89 15.69 11.67
C ALA A 248 -12.00 16.04 10.17
N VAL A 249 -11.67 15.10 9.27
CA VAL A 249 -11.71 15.30 7.81
C VAL A 249 -12.59 14.26 7.11
N GLU A 250 -13.35 13.48 7.87
CA GLU A 250 -14.37 12.58 7.31
C GLU A 250 -15.56 13.35 6.77
N THR A 251 -16.03 12.93 5.62
CA THR A 251 -17.25 13.41 4.99
C THR A 251 -18.43 12.47 5.28
N PRO A 252 -19.68 12.88 5.04
CA PRO A 252 -20.81 11.96 5.10
C PRO A 252 -20.64 10.73 4.19
N TYR A 253 -19.89 10.85 3.09
CA TYR A 253 -19.63 9.75 2.15
C TYR A 253 -18.68 8.71 2.75
N ASP A 254 -17.66 9.15 3.51
CA ASP A 254 -16.75 8.26 4.25
C ASP A 254 -17.49 7.50 5.35
N VAL A 255 -18.33 8.21 6.10
CA VAL A 255 -19.12 7.61 7.19
C VAL A 255 -20.12 6.59 6.64
N ALA A 256 -20.77 6.88 5.51
CA ALA A 256 -21.69 5.95 4.87
C ALA A 256 -20.93 4.71 4.33
N LEU A 257 -19.78 4.92 3.69
CA LEU A 257 -18.91 3.82 3.23
C LEU A 257 -18.51 2.92 4.41
N ASP A 258 -18.02 3.51 5.50
CA ASP A 258 -17.56 2.76 6.67
C ASP A 258 -18.65 1.90 7.29
N ARG A 259 -19.89 2.42 7.38
CA ARG A 259 -21.03 1.72 7.98
C ARG A 259 -21.58 0.57 7.14
N GLU A 260 -21.44 0.65 5.82
CA GLU A 260 -22.02 -0.34 4.90
C GLU A 260 -21.05 -1.48 4.56
N LEU A 261 -19.79 -1.38 4.99
CA LEU A 261 -18.80 -2.44 4.79
C LEU A 261 -18.91 -3.51 5.88
N ASP A 262 -18.97 -4.75 5.44
CA ASP A 262 -18.83 -5.90 6.32
C ASP A 262 -17.36 -6.21 6.63
N GLU A 263 -16.47 -6.00 5.64
CA GLU A 263 -15.04 -6.29 5.75
C GLU A 263 -14.20 -5.25 4.97
N PRO A 264 -13.35 -4.47 5.65
CA PRO A 264 -13.15 -4.42 7.10
C PRO A 264 -14.38 -3.84 7.83
N PRO A 265 -14.63 -4.28 9.08
CA PRO A 265 -15.82 -3.85 9.82
C PRO A 265 -15.84 -2.35 10.07
N PRO A 266 -17.01 -1.75 10.38
CA PRO A 266 -17.12 -0.34 10.70
C PRO A 266 -16.13 0.09 11.79
N GLY A 267 -15.50 1.24 11.57
CA GLY A 267 -14.47 1.81 12.45
C GLY A 267 -13.06 1.27 12.23
N ALA A 268 -12.89 0.16 11.52
CA ALA A 268 -11.57 -0.37 11.18
C ALA A 268 -11.02 0.24 9.89
N GLN A 269 -9.69 0.33 9.80
CA GLN A 269 -8.95 0.80 8.62
C GLN A 269 -9.43 2.16 8.08
N ARG A 270 -9.72 3.09 8.99
CA ARG A 270 -10.28 4.42 8.63
C ARG A 270 -9.36 5.20 7.71
N PHE A 271 -8.04 5.20 7.99
CA PHE A 271 -7.08 5.88 7.13
C PHE A 271 -7.04 5.25 5.73
N GLU A 272 -6.98 3.92 5.64
CA GLU A 272 -6.98 3.23 4.35
C GLU A 272 -8.22 3.55 3.53
N LYS A 273 -9.41 3.56 4.14
CA LYS A 273 -10.67 3.90 3.49
C LYS A 273 -10.68 5.29 2.86
N MET A 274 -9.85 6.22 3.37
CA MET A 274 -9.80 7.61 2.90
C MET A 274 -8.68 7.89 1.90
N VAL A 275 -7.69 7.00 1.75
CA VAL A 275 -6.51 7.28 0.91
C VAL A 275 -6.21 6.21 -0.13
N SER A 276 -6.69 4.98 0.02
CA SER A 276 -6.29 3.90 -0.89
C SER A 276 -7.19 3.77 -2.12
N GLY A 277 -6.61 3.24 -3.19
CA GLY A 277 -7.27 3.15 -4.50
C GLY A 277 -8.56 2.35 -4.51
N HIS A 278 -8.70 1.35 -3.63
CA HIS A 278 -9.93 0.57 -3.55
C HIS A 278 -11.15 1.41 -3.18
N TYR A 279 -10.96 2.45 -2.36
CA TYR A 279 -12.08 3.21 -1.80
C TYR A 279 -12.31 4.57 -2.46
N LEU A 280 -11.29 5.22 -3.06
CA LEU A 280 -11.46 6.57 -3.60
C LEU A 280 -12.52 6.64 -4.70
N GLY A 281 -12.61 5.61 -5.54
CA GLY A 281 -13.65 5.52 -6.58
C GLY A 281 -15.05 5.36 -5.99
N GLU A 282 -15.18 4.57 -4.94
CA GLU A 282 -16.47 4.39 -4.24
C GLU A 282 -16.91 5.67 -3.51
N ILE A 283 -15.98 6.42 -2.90
CA ILE A 283 -16.29 7.73 -2.31
C ILE A 283 -16.80 8.68 -3.39
N LEU A 284 -16.15 8.72 -4.57
CA LEU A 284 -16.63 9.52 -5.71
C LEU A 284 -18.04 9.08 -6.13
N ARG A 285 -18.27 7.77 -6.29
CA ARG A 285 -19.56 7.22 -6.66
C ARG A 285 -20.66 7.66 -5.69
N ARG A 286 -20.41 7.59 -4.39
CA ARG A 286 -21.37 8.01 -3.34
C ARG A 286 -21.71 9.50 -3.44
N ALA A 287 -20.70 10.34 -3.66
CA ALA A 287 -20.91 11.77 -3.85
C ALA A 287 -21.76 12.06 -5.10
N LEU A 288 -21.54 11.32 -6.19
CA LEU A 288 -22.33 11.47 -7.42
C LEU A 288 -23.80 11.03 -7.23
N VAL A 289 -24.02 9.92 -6.52
CA VAL A 289 -25.37 9.42 -6.21
C VAL A 289 -26.13 10.43 -5.34
N ASP A 290 -25.50 10.96 -4.29
CA ASP A 290 -26.12 11.98 -3.42
C ASP A 290 -26.46 13.25 -4.19
N LEU A 291 -25.52 13.80 -4.96
CA LEU A 291 -25.77 15.00 -5.77
C LEU A 291 -26.83 14.75 -6.82
N GLY A 292 -26.82 13.61 -7.50
CA GLY A 292 -27.83 13.25 -8.49
C GLY A 292 -29.24 13.20 -7.90
N THR A 293 -29.38 12.61 -6.73
CA THR A 293 -30.65 12.49 -6.01
C THR A 293 -31.19 13.85 -5.58
N ARG A 294 -30.30 14.73 -5.09
CA ARG A 294 -30.70 16.04 -4.51
C ARG A 294 -30.92 17.14 -5.53
N THR A 295 -30.24 17.07 -6.68
CA THR A 295 -30.24 18.16 -7.67
C THR A 295 -30.92 17.81 -8.98
N GLY A 296 -31.08 16.51 -9.26
CA GLY A 296 -31.42 16.00 -10.60
C GLY A 296 -30.29 16.20 -11.61
N TRP A 297 -29.13 16.70 -11.19
CA TRP A 297 -27.88 16.76 -11.92
C TRP A 297 -27.20 15.40 -11.80
N PHE A 298 -26.35 15.00 -12.73
CA PHE A 298 -25.91 13.62 -12.79
C PHE A 298 -27.10 12.62 -12.82
N ARG A 299 -28.09 12.86 -13.70
CA ARG A 299 -29.24 11.95 -13.87
C ARG A 299 -28.82 10.51 -14.14
N TRP A 300 -27.62 10.34 -14.69
CA TRP A 300 -26.96 9.06 -14.87
C TRP A 300 -26.45 8.42 -13.56
N SER A 301 -26.57 9.10 -12.42
CA SER A 301 -26.24 8.51 -11.11
C SER A 301 -27.07 7.27 -10.76
N SER A 302 -28.24 7.11 -11.41
CA SER A 302 -29.07 5.89 -11.33
C SER A 302 -28.71 4.83 -12.38
N ALA A 303 -27.77 5.10 -13.30
CA ALA A 303 -27.31 4.09 -14.25
C ALA A 303 -26.75 2.87 -13.49
N PRO A 304 -26.99 1.62 -13.99
CA PRO A 304 -26.60 0.41 -13.28
C PRO A 304 -25.13 0.39 -12.83
N VAL A 305 -24.23 0.92 -13.65
CA VAL A 305 -22.81 1.01 -13.32
C VAL A 305 -22.54 1.94 -12.13
N ILE A 306 -23.26 3.06 -12.00
CA ILE A 306 -23.10 4.00 -10.88
C ILE A 306 -23.92 3.55 -9.67
N ALA A 307 -25.06 2.89 -9.87
CA ALA A 307 -25.86 2.33 -8.78
C ALA A 307 -25.18 1.14 -8.08
N THR A 308 -24.26 0.45 -8.75
CA THR A 308 -23.57 -0.71 -8.21
C THR A 308 -22.41 -0.26 -7.29
N PRO A 309 -22.36 -0.70 -6.02
CA PRO A 309 -21.23 -0.43 -5.14
C PRO A 309 -19.90 -0.88 -5.76
N PHE A 310 -18.84 -0.07 -5.58
CA PHE A 310 -17.49 -0.30 -6.10
C PHE A 310 -17.38 -0.43 -7.63
N ALA A 311 -18.39 0.00 -8.39
CA ALA A 311 -18.31 0.02 -9.86
C ALA A 311 -17.33 1.07 -10.41
N LEU A 312 -17.06 2.13 -9.65
CA LEU A 312 -15.98 3.07 -9.94
C LEU A 312 -14.77 2.73 -9.06
N ASP A 313 -13.67 2.40 -9.69
CA ASP A 313 -12.38 2.21 -9.03
C ASP A 313 -11.46 3.43 -9.20
N SER A 314 -10.24 3.37 -8.69
CA SER A 314 -9.26 4.45 -8.81
C SER A 314 -8.75 4.67 -10.24
N GLU A 315 -8.93 3.72 -11.14
CA GLU A 315 -8.59 3.90 -12.56
C GLU A 315 -9.47 4.98 -13.20
N TYR A 316 -10.76 5.00 -12.86
CA TYR A 316 -11.66 6.07 -13.33
C TYR A 316 -11.20 7.44 -12.83
N LEU A 317 -10.83 7.58 -11.54
CA LEU A 317 -10.27 8.83 -11.04
C LEU A 317 -9.00 9.23 -11.78
N SER A 318 -8.12 8.27 -12.05
CA SER A 318 -6.86 8.52 -12.78
C SER A 318 -7.11 8.98 -14.21
N ARG A 319 -8.06 8.37 -14.92
CA ARG A 319 -8.45 8.76 -16.28
C ARG A 319 -9.10 10.15 -16.29
N ILE A 320 -9.98 10.44 -15.34
CA ILE A 320 -10.58 11.77 -15.18
C ILE A 320 -9.47 12.82 -14.93
N ALA A 321 -8.53 12.53 -14.05
CA ALA A 321 -7.42 13.43 -13.73
C ALA A 321 -6.41 13.60 -14.88
N ALA A 322 -6.32 12.63 -15.80
CA ALA A 322 -5.43 12.68 -16.94
C ALA A 322 -5.93 13.60 -18.07
N ASP A 323 -7.26 13.76 -18.19
CA ASP A 323 -7.86 14.57 -19.25
C ASP A 323 -7.54 16.06 -19.06
N ARG A 324 -6.84 16.66 -20.01
CA ARG A 324 -6.44 18.06 -20.04
C ARG A 324 -7.20 18.87 -21.09
N SER A 325 -8.12 18.25 -21.82
CA SER A 325 -8.92 18.93 -22.84
C SER A 325 -9.92 19.88 -22.19
N ALA A 326 -10.21 21.00 -22.85
CA ALA A 326 -11.11 22.01 -22.31
C ALA A 326 -12.57 21.51 -22.17
N ALA A 327 -12.96 20.51 -22.95
CA ALA A 327 -14.30 19.91 -22.93
C ALA A 327 -14.35 18.59 -22.14
N LEU A 328 -13.20 18.11 -21.62
CA LEU A 328 -13.05 16.80 -21.00
C LEU A 328 -13.53 15.67 -21.94
N ASP A 329 -12.90 15.63 -23.12
CA ASP A 329 -13.32 14.74 -24.23
C ASP A 329 -13.03 13.26 -23.91
N ASP A 330 -11.91 12.96 -23.22
CA ASP A 330 -11.60 11.60 -22.77
C ASP A 330 -12.55 11.15 -21.66
N VAL A 331 -12.99 12.07 -20.80
CA VAL A 331 -14.04 11.81 -19.80
C VAL A 331 -15.38 11.57 -20.46
N ASP A 332 -15.74 12.33 -21.51
CA ASP A 332 -16.95 12.11 -22.28
C ASP A 332 -16.95 10.71 -22.93
N ALA A 333 -15.84 10.35 -23.58
CA ALA A 333 -15.68 9.03 -24.19
C ALA A 333 -15.77 7.90 -23.14
N LEU A 334 -15.16 8.09 -21.97
CA LEU A 334 -15.24 7.16 -20.85
C LEU A 334 -16.69 6.97 -20.40
N LEU A 335 -17.42 8.05 -20.15
CA LEU A 335 -18.83 8.00 -19.69
C LEU A 335 -19.73 7.36 -20.74
N ARG A 336 -19.54 7.66 -22.03
CA ARG A 336 -20.28 7.02 -23.13
C ARG A 336 -20.01 5.51 -23.18
N SER A 337 -18.78 5.06 -22.91
CA SER A 337 -18.48 3.62 -22.87
C SER A 337 -19.24 2.88 -21.74
N LEU A 338 -19.69 3.62 -20.73
CA LEU A 338 -20.55 3.14 -19.64
C LEU A 338 -22.05 3.33 -19.92
N GLY A 339 -22.42 3.77 -21.15
CA GLY A 339 -23.80 4.09 -21.51
C GLY A 339 -24.35 5.38 -20.91
N ILE A 340 -23.46 6.30 -20.51
CA ILE A 340 -23.78 7.55 -19.83
C ILE A 340 -23.58 8.72 -20.80
N GLU A 341 -24.66 9.50 -21.04
CA GLU A 341 -24.57 10.80 -21.70
C GLU A 341 -24.40 11.90 -20.65
N SER A 342 -23.41 12.77 -20.85
CA SER A 342 -23.07 13.84 -19.91
C SER A 342 -23.01 15.20 -20.58
N THR A 343 -23.32 16.24 -19.84
CA THR A 343 -23.06 17.62 -20.25
C THR A 343 -21.62 18.00 -19.92
N ARG A 344 -21.13 19.08 -20.51
CA ARG A 344 -19.80 19.60 -20.21
C ARG A 344 -19.67 20.01 -18.73
N GLU A 345 -20.71 20.63 -18.19
CA GLU A 345 -20.80 21.07 -16.80
C GLU A 345 -20.71 19.88 -15.84
N GLU A 346 -21.41 18.79 -16.14
CA GLU A 346 -21.35 17.54 -15.36
C GLU A 346 -19.93 16.94 -15.36
N ARG A 347 -19.26 16.92 -16.51
CA ARG A 347 -17.87 16.44 -16.60
C ARG A 347 -16.92 17.28 -15.77
N HIS A 348 -17.05 18.62 -15.80
CA HIS A 348 -16.26 19.51 -14.95
C HIS A 348 -16.55 19.30 -13.47
N GLY A 349 -17.80 19.10 -13.10
CA GLY A 349 -18.20 18.78 -11.73
C GLY A 349 -17.62 17.44 -11.25
N LEU A 350 -17.66 16.42 -12.10
CA LEU A 350 -17.03 15.12 -11.86
C LEU A 350 -15.52 15.26 -11.65
N GLY A 351 -14.85 16.05 -12.52
CA GLY A 351 -13.43 16.36 -12.40
C GLY A 351 -13.09 17.09 -11.09
N ALA A 352 -13.89 18.05 -10.69
CA ALA A 352 -13.71 18.82 -9.46
C ALA A 352 -13.83 17.92 -8.21
N LEU A 353 -14.83 17.04 -8.17
CA LEU A 353 -15.01 16.06 -7.08
C LEU A 353 -13.83 15.09 -7.01
N GLY A 354 -13.44 14.49 -8.15
CA GLY A 354 -12.31 13.57 -8.22
C GLY A 354 -11.00 14.22 -7.75
N ALA A 355 -10.74 15.45 -8.18
CA ALA A 355 -9.57 16.22 -7.76
C ALA A 355 -9.59 16.55 -6.25
N ALA A 356 -10.75 16.88 -5.67
CA ALA A 356 -10.87 17.16 -4.24
C ALA A 356 -10.62 15.91 -3.39
N ILE A 357 -11.17 14.76 -3.79
CA ILE A 357 -10.96 13.47 -3.14
C ILE A 357 -9.47 13.09 -3.18
N ALA A 358 -8.83 13.16 -4.35
CA ALA A 358 -7.42 12.83 -4.50
C ALA A 358 -6.51 13.79 -3.72
N ARG A 359 -6.85 15.09 -3.70
CA ARG A 359 -6.11 16.09 -2.91
C ARG A 359 -6.17 15.77 -1.43
N ARG A 360 -7.36 15.44 -0.89
CA ARG A 360 -7.49 15.01 0.50
C ARG A 360 -6.63 13.79 0.80
N ALA A 361 -6.68 12.78 -0.06
CA ALA A 361 -5.87 11.57 0.09
C ALA A 361 -4.37 11.89 0.14
N GLY A 362 -3.86 12.70 -0.80
CA GLY A 362 -2.45 13.14 -0.81
C GLY A 362 -2.06 13.95 0.44
N ARG A 363 -2.96 14.81 0.94
CA ARG A 363 -2.74 15.58 2.17
C ARG A 363 -2.68 14.71 3.42
N LEU A 364 -3.51 13.68 3.50
CA LEU A 364 -3.49 12.72 4.61
C LEU A 364 -2.22 11.86 4.59
N VAL A 365 -1.78 11.41 3.42
CA VAL A 365 -0.50 10.71 3.25
C VAL A 365 0.66 11.60 3.70
N ALA A 366 0.67 12.89 3.32
CA ALA A 366 1.69 13.84 3.77
C ALA A 366 1.67 14.04 5.29
N ALA A 367 0.50 14.09 5.93
CA ALA A 367 0.38 14.19 7.38
C ALA A 367 0.97 12.95 8.09
N ALA A 368 0.70 11.74 7.57
CA ALA A 368 1.30 10.51 8.09
C ALA A 368 2.83 10.50 7.93
N PHE A 369 3.36 10.97 6.78
CA PHE A 369 4.80 11.13 6.59
C PHE A 369 5.40 12.10 7.62
N VAL A 370 4.78 13.27 7.81
CA VAL A 370 5.26 14.26 8.78
C VAL A 370 5.25 13.69 10.21
N GLY A 371 4.18 12.98 10.60
CA GLY A 371 4.11 12.32 11.91
C GLY A 371 5.22 11.29 12.10
N THR A 372 5.46 10.45 11.10
CA THR A 372 6.51 9.44 11.13
C THR A 372 7.91 10.06 11.16
N LEU A 373 8.19 11.02 10.27
CA LEU A 373 9.49 11.66 10.18
C LEU A 373 9.81 12.45 11.44
N ARG A 374 8.85 13.16 12.03
CA ARG A 374 9.05 13.87 13.32
C ARG A 374 9.24 12.96 14.51
N PHE A 375 8.77 11.72 14.44
CA PHE A 375 9.09 10.73 15.46
C PHE A 375 10.58 10.36 15.41
N VAL A 376 11.13 10.18 14.22
CA VAL A 376 12.54 9.79 14.00
C VAL A 376 13.48 11.00 14.20
N ASP A 377 13.08 12.17 13.73
CA ASP A 377 13.83 13.42 13.78
C ASP A 377 12.87 14.59 14.06
N PRO A 378 12.68 14.97 15.33
CA PRO A 378 11.71 15.99 15.71
C PRO A 378 11.90 17.36 15.04
N ARG A 379 13.14 17.70 14.66
CA ARG A 379 13.47 18.98 14.02
C ARG A 379 13.54 18.89 12.49
N LEU A 380 13.66 17.68 11.94
CA LEU A 380 13.92 17.45 10.53
C LEU A 380 15.16 18.21 10.03
N ASP A 381 16.25 18.10 10.81
CA ASP A 381 17.51 18.77 10.49
C ASP A 381 18.27 18.03 9.38
N ASP A 382 18.10 16.73 9.28
CA ASP A 382 18.73 15.87 8.29
C ASP A 382 17.88 15.65 7.04
N ARG A 383 18.52 15.24 5.93
CA ARG A 383 17.82 14.70 4.77
C ARG A 383 17.15 13.38 5.13
N ARG A 384 15.93 13.17 4.64
CA ARG A 384 15.12 11.98 4.88
C ARG A 384 14.65 11.40 3.55
N THR A 385 14.54 10.09 3.48
CA THR A 385 14.10 9.41 2.26
C THR A 385 12.86 8.57 2.54
N ILE A 386 11.85 8.75 1.71
CA ILE A 386 10.63 7.97 1.68
C ILE A 386 10.63 7.13 0.41
N ALA A 387 10.62 5.82 0.56
CA ALA A 387 10.42 4.88 -0.55
C ALA A 387 8.92 4.69 -0.78
N VAL A 388 8.45 4.82 -2.01
CA VAL A 388 7.04 4.65 -2.32
C VAL A 388 6.86 3.66 -3.47
N ASP A 389 5.87 2.77 -3.35
CA ASP A 389 5.39 1.90 -4.42
C ASP A 389 3.86 1.82 -4.39
N GLY A 390 3.28 1.23 -5.41
CA GLY A 390 1.86 0.96 -5.51
C GLY A 390 1.19 1.56 -6.73
N SER A 391 0.09 0.91 -7.13
CA SER A 391 -0.62 1.24 -8.38
C SER A 391 -1.27 2.62 -8.37
N LEU A 392 -1.74 3.12 -7.23
CA LEU A 392 -2.30 4.47 -7.13
C LEU A 392 -1.20 5.53 -7.23
N TRP A 393 -0.05 5.30 -6.58
CA TRP A 393 1.07 6.24 -6.68
C TRP A 393 1.61 6.35 -8.11
N GLY A 394 1.85 5.22 -8.78
CA GLY A 394 2.36 5.20 -10.14
C GLY A 394 1.32 5.55 -11.21
N GLY A 395 0.02 5.39 -10.91
CA GLY A 395 -1.06 5.48 -11.89
C GLY A 395 -1.88 6.78 -11.82
N TYR A 396 -1.97 7.44 -10.67
CA TYR A 396 -2.75 8.67 -10.57
C TYR A 396 -1.90 9.90 -10.94
N PRO A 397 -2.29 10.65 -12.00
CA PRO A 397 -1.50 11.79 -12.47
C PRO A 397 -1.37 12.89 -11.40
N GLY A 398 -0.14 13.15 -10.97
CA GLY A 398 0.16 14.24 -10.05
C GLY A 398 -0.04 13.95 -8.56
N ILE A 399 -0.26 12.70 -8.15
CA ILE A 399 -0.39 12.34 -6.73
C ILE A 399 0.85 12.79 -5.92
N GLU A 400 2.05 12.58 -6.44
CA GLU A 400 3.28 13.04 -5.82
C GLU A 400 3.29 14.55 -5.61
N GLY A 401 2.84 15.32 -6.61
CA GLY A 401 2.71 16.79 -6.52
C GLY A 401 1.76 17.23 -5.41
N LEU A 402 0.64 16.51 -5.21
CA LEU A 402 -0.29 16.76 -4.11
C LEU A 402 0.36 16.51 -2.75
N VAL A 403 1.09 15.42 -2.62
CA VAL A 403 1.81 15.07 -1.38
C VAL A 403 2.93 16.08 -1.11
N ARG A 404 3.75 16.44 -2.12
CA ARG A 404 4.84 17.43 -1.96
C ARG A 404 4.32 18.82 -1.58
N THR A 405 3.20 19.24 -2.18
CA THR A 405 2.54 20.51 -1.80
C THR A 405 2.14 20.49 -0.33
N ALA A 406 1.50 19.43 0.12
CA ALA A 406 1.08 19.29 1.52
C ALA A 406 2.28 19.19 2.47
N LEU A 407 3.37 18.52 2.09
CA LEU A 407 4.62 18.51 2.88
C LEU A 407 5.19 19.92 3.03
N ALA A 408 5.20 20.72 1.96
CA ALA A 408 5.67 22.10 2.02
C ALA A 408 4.79 22.99 2.93
N GLU A 409 3.46 22.77 2.92
CA GLU A 409 2.53 23.48 3.81
C GLU A 409 2.72 23.07 5.29
N LEU A 410 3.02 21.80 5.57
CA LEU A 410 3.15 21.27 6.93
C LEU A 410 4.52 21.51 7.56
N LEU A 411 5.59 21.51 6.77
CA LEU A 411 6.98 21.60 7.23
C LEU A 411 7.62 22.96 6.97
N GLY A 412 7.06 23.74 6.04
CA GLY A 412 7.77 24.83 5.39
C GLY A 412 8.69 24.32 4.28
N ARG A 413 8.90 25.14 3.23
CA ARG A 413 9.63 24.74 2.02
C ARG A 413 11.01 24.20 2.31
N GLU A 414 11.80 24.88 3.16
CA GLU A 414 13.17 24.49 3.47
C GLU A 414 13.29 23.04 4.02
N ARG A 415 12.38 22.64 4.94
CA ARG A 415 12.38 21.28 5.50
C ARG A 415 11.78 20.27 4.52
N ALA A 416 10.76 20.67 3.77
CA ALA A 416 10.16 19.81 2.74
C ALA A 416 11.18 19.44 1.65
N ASP A 417 12.08 20.36 1.28
CA ASP A 417 13.17 20.13 0.31
C ASP A 417 14.22 19.13 0.81
N ARG A 418 14.24 18.83 2.12
CA ARG A 418 15.09 17.78 2.71
C ARG A 418 14.44 16.39 2.66
N VAL A 419 13.18 16.31 2.29
CA VAL A 419 12.44 15.03 2.17
C VAL A 419 12.47 14.57 0.71
N GLU A 420 13.27 13.56 0.45
CA GLU A 420 13.27 12.86 -0.84
C GLU A 420 12.13 11.84 -0.87
N ILE A 421 11.36 11.81 -1.95
CA ILE A 421 10.39 10.76 -2.24
C ILE A 421 10.91 9.99 -3.45
N ALA A 422 11.22 8.72 -3.24
CA ALA A 422 11.75 7.83 -4.26
C ALA A 422 10.69 6.79 -4.66
N PHE A 423 10.25 6.81 -5.92
CA PHE A 423 9.37 5.79 -6.46
C PHE A 423 10.17 4.53 -6.80
N VAL A 424 9.91 3.43 -6.09
CA VAL A 424 10.60 2.13 -6.22
C VAL A 424 9.65 1.09 -6.81
N LYS A 425 9.41 1.22 -8.11
CA LYS A 425 8.49 0.33 -8.82
C LYS A 425 8.86 -1.15 -8.64
N ASP A 426 7.84 -2.00 -8.55
CA ASP A 426 7.98 -3.46 -8.39
C ASP A 426 8.82 -3.85 -7.15
N SER A 427 8.73 -3.04 -6.10
CA SER A 427 9.57 -3.16 -4.90
C SER A 427 9.35 -4.43 -4.10
N THR A 428 8.17 -5.03 -4.19
CA THR A 428 7.78 -6.17 -3.35
C THR A 428 8.71 -7.36 -3.53
N SER A 429 8.86 -7.86 -4.76
CA SER A 429 9.71 -9.03 -5.03
C SER A 429 11.21 -8.72 -4.83
N ALA A 430 11.66 -7.58 -5.37
CA ALA A 430 13.08 -7.21 -5.29
C ALA A 430 13.52 -6.90 -3.85
N GLY A 431 12.72 -6.16 -3.10
CA GLY A 431 13.01 -5.82 -1.70
C GLY A 431 12.94 -7.02 -0.78
N ALA A 432 11.97 -7.92 -0.98
CA ALA A 432 11.89 -9.17 -0.23
C ALA A 432 13.13 -10.06 -0.46
N ALA A 433 13.62 -10.10 -1.70
CA ALA A 433 14.87 -10.83 -2.01
C ALA A 433 16.06 -10.24 -1.24
N VAL A 434 16.16 -8.92 -1.13
CA VAL A 434 17.21 -8.27 -0.33
C VAL A 434 17.05 -8.64 1.15
N ILE A 435 15.84 -8.61 1.71
CA ILE A 435 15.58 -9.02 3.11
C ILE A 435 16.07 -10.46 3.36
N ALA A 436 15.71 -11.38 2.45
CA ALA A 436 16.13 -12.78 2.59
C ALA A 436 17.66 -12.97 2.45
N ALA A 437 18.31 -12.20 1.58
CA ALA A 437 19.76 -12.23 1.43
C ALA A 437 20.48 -11.74 2.70
N VAL A 438 20.01 -10.62 3.28
CA VAL A 438 20.52 -10.08 4.55
C VAL A 438 20.33 -11.11 5.68
N ALA A 439 19.16 -11.70 5.80
CA ALA A 439 18.87 -12.71 6.82
C ALA A 439 19.72 -13.99 6.66
N ALA A 440 19.98 -14.42 5.43
CA ALA A 440 20.82 -15.57 5.16
C ALA A 440 22.29 -15.33 5.52
N ALA A 441 22.81 -14.13 5.22
CA ALA A 441 24.18 -13.74 5.58
C ALA A 441 24.41 -13.74 7.09
N GLN A 442 23.47 -13.18 7.85
CA GLN A 442 23.55 -13.15 9.32
C GLN A 442 23.56 -14.53 9.96
N ARG A 443 22.81 -15.49 9.38
CA ARG A 443 22.83 -16.88 9.87
C ARG A 443 24.18 -17.56 9.64
N SER A 444 24.83 -17.30 8.52
CA SER A 444 26.15 -17.86 8.22
C SER A 444 27.24 -17.28 9.15
N GLU A 445 27.18 -16.01 9.49
CA GLU A 445 28.12 -15.37 10.42
C GLU A 445 27.91 -15.86 11.87
N GLY A 446 26.66 -16.02 12.32
CA GLY A 446 26.34 -16.56 13.65
C GLY A 446 26.75 -18.02 13.84
N CYS A 447 26.79 -18.83 12.77
CA CYS A 447 27.22 -20.23 12.81
C CYS A 447 28.76 -20.38 12.80
N SER A 448 29.48 -19.33 12.34
CA SER A 448 30.94 -19.31 12.28
C SER A 448 31.59 -18.86 13.60
N SER A 449 30.78 -18.27 14.51
CA SER A 449 31.21 -17.72 15.80
C SER A 449 30.81 -18.57 17.01
N ALA A 450 30.17 -19.72 16.79
CA ALA A 450 29.77 -20.70 17.80
C ALA A 450 30.62 -22.00 17.61
#